data_66bae841e1e0e7b6d1587b61b2a86e8d
#
_entry.id   66bae841e1e0e7b6d1587b61b2a86e8d
#
_cell.length_a   1.000
_cell.length_b   1.000
_cell.length_c   1.000
_cell.angle_alpha   90.00
_cell.angle_beta   90.00
_cell.angle_gamma   90.00
#
_symmetry.space_group_name_H-M   'P 1'
#
loop_
_entity.id
_entity.type
_entity.pdbx_description
1 polymer ?
#
loop_
_entity_poly.entity_id
_entity_poly.type
_entity_poly.pdbx_seq_one_letter_code
_entity_poly.pdbx_strand_id
1 'polypeptide(L)'
;MVPEVVRVVLVGTAQDGGVPQAGCGCDRCIAALSDPSKALHPACCLVIGSDGSLHLIEASRALPQQLGIAARSLGIGNTIIPETVSLTHAHLGHIDGLGQFGKEVMGSSGTSLFASKSVIDCIRKRGLISPFKVNNVQSSKPFSPSRQCGFQFEFILVPHRDEFSDTHAIKIIGPSSSLLFLPDHDDWTGTLDMAGQSSIRDWLNSLEVDFALIDGTFWSGDELGGRDMSQIPHPPISETIGRLGRREDGDPEVIFFHLNHTNPAIDCGSAEYRELVSLGWSVGEQGSTFVL
;
A
#
# COMPACT_ATOMS: atom_id res chain seq x y z
N MET A 1 18.21 -16.39 -21.51
CA MET A 1 17.76 -16.23 -20.13
C MET A 1 17.02 -14.91 -20.10
N VAL A 2 15.73 -14.91 -19.73
CA VAL A 2 15.03 -13.65 -19.40
C VAL A 2 15.75 -13.09 -18.18
N PRO A 3 16.12 -11.79 -18.13
CA PRO A 3 16.71 -11.23 -16.91
C PRO A 3 15.76 -11.51 -15.75
N GLU A 4 16.31 -12.03 -14.69
CA GLU A 4 15.60 -12.27 -13.42
C GLU A 4 15.26 -10.91 -12.81
N VAL A 5 14.07 -10.40 -13.13
CA VAL A 5 13.64 -9.03 -12.80
C VAL A 5 12.61 -9.09 -11.68
N VAL A 6 12.86 -8.40 -10.60
CA VAL A 6 11.87 -8.17 -9.54
C VAL A 6 10.87 -7.12 -10.01
N ARG A 7 9.58 -7.39 -9.84
CA ARG A 7 8.50 -6.47 -10.23
C ARG A 7 7.51 -6.29 -9.11
N VAL A 8 7.01 -5.08 -8.97
CA VAL A 8 5.91 -4.75 -8.06
C VAL A 8 4.72 -4.34 -8.89
N VAL A 9 3.56 -4.93 -8.64
CA VAL A 9 2.28 -4.54 -9.24
C VAL A 9 1.41 -3.89 -8.17
N LEU A 10 0.99 -2.65 -8.38
CA LEU A 10 0.04 -1.95 -7.54
C LEU A 10 -1.38 -2.47 -7.83
N VAL A 11 -1.95 -3.26 -6.95
CA VAL A 11 -3.23 -3.95 -7.19
C VAL A 11 -4.41 -3.35 -6.42
N GLY A 12 -4.14 -2.35 -5.58
CA GLY A 12 -5.14 -1.58 -4.86
C GLY A 12 -4.64 -0.19 -4.53
N THR A 13 -5.47 0.82 -4.77
CA THR A 13 -5.11 2.24 -4.65
C THR A 13 -6.05 3.03 -3.76
N ALA A 14 -7.13 2.42 -3.28
CA ALA A 14 -8.09 3.07 -2.40
C ALA A 14 -7.75 2.86 -0.92
N GLN A 15 -8.29 3.75 -0.10
CA GLN A 15 -8.36 3.62 1.35
C GLN A 15 -9.25 2.40 1.72
N ASP A 16 -9.22 1.96 2.98
CA ASP A 16 -9.93 0.80 3.55
C ASP A 16 -11.35 0.56 3.02
N GLY A 17 -12.10 1.63 2.81
CA GLY A 17 -13.47 1.58 2.30
C GLY A 17 -13.58 1.05 0.88
N GLY A 18 -12.56 1.27 0.06
CA GLY A 18 -12.59 1.01 -1.37
C GLY A 18 -13.54 1.95 -2.14
N VAL A 19 -13.59 1.78 -3.45
CA VAL A 19 -14.60 2.40 -4.32
C VAL A 19 -15.26 1.28 -5.11
N PRO A 20 -16.56 1.00 -4.93
CA PRO A 20 -17.53 1.71 -4.08
C PRO A 20 -17.30 1.47 -2.59
N GLN A 21 -17.53 2.50 -1.77
CA GLN A 21 -17.55 2.39 -0.33
C GLN A 21 -18.92 1.93 0.17
N ALA A 22 -18.93 1.02 1.15
CA ALA A 22 -20.17 0.51 1.74
C ALA A 22 -21.01 1.64 2.35
N GLY A 23 -22.29 1.69 1.98
CA GLY A 23 -23.25 2.69 2.45
C GLY A 23 -23.11 4.07 1.79
N CYS A 24 -22.20 4.26 0.84
CA CYS A 24 -22.04 5.53 0.12
C CYS A 24 -22.89 5.58 -1.14
N GLY A 25 -23.64 6.68 -1.33
CA GLY A 25 -24.45 6.98 -2.49
C GLY A 25 -23.91 8.10 -3.39
N CYS A 26 -22.64 8.48 -3.28
CA CYS A 26 -22.06 9.48 -4.17
C CYS A 26 -21.91 8.95 -5.61
N ASP A 27 -21.82 9.86 -6.58
CA ASP A 27 -21.77 9.52 -8.01
C ASP A 27 -20.65 8.54 -8.35
N ARG A 28 -19.47 8.69 -7.74
CA ARG A 28 -18.31 7.79 -7.94
C ARG A 28 -18.62 6.38 -7.45
N CYS A 29 -19.18 6.23 -6.26
CA CYS A 29 -19.55 4.92 -5.71
C CYS A 29 -20.69 4.26 -6.50
N ILE A 30 -21.70 5.03 -6.92
CA ILE A 30 -22.78 4.53 -7.78
C ILE A 30 -22.24 4.10 -9.14
N ALA A 31 -21.34 4.89 -9.74
CA ALA A 31 -20.71 4.54 -11.01
C ALA A 31 -19.90 3.24 -10.91
N ALA A 32 -19.15 3.05 -9.82
CA ALA A 32 -18.37 1.83 -9.59
C ALA A 32 -19.24 0.60 -9.29
N LEU A 33 -20.42 0.78 -8.67
CA LEU A 33 -21.41 -0.30 -8.52
C LEU A 33 -21.99 -0.74 -9.86
N SER A 34 -22.18 0.20 -10.79
CA SER A 34 -22.75 -0.06 -12.10
C SER A 34 -21.71 -0.58 -13.11
N ASP A 35 -20.46 -0.20 -12.93
CA ASP A 35 -19.34 -0.53 -13.81
C ASP A 35 -18.11 -0.93 -12.96
N PRO A 36 -17.87 -2.25 -12.78
CA PRO A 36 -16.75 -2.73 -11.98
C PRO A 36 -15.35 -2.28 -12.45
N SER A 37 -15.22 -1.80 -13.70
CA SER A 37 -13.94 -1.26 -14.19
C SER A 37 -13.56 0.06 -13.50
N LYS A 38 -14.54 0.74 -12.90
CA LYS A 38 -14.34 1.97 -12.11
C LYS A 38 -14.09 1.72 -10.63
N ALA A 39 -14.09 0.44 -10.22
CA ALA A 39 -13.84 0.09 -8.82
C ALA A 39 -12.37 0.29 -8.47
N LEU A 40 -12.12 0.90 -7.29
CA LEU A 40 -10.80 0.97 -6.70
C LEU A 40 -10.77 0.10 -5.44
N HIS A 41 -9.79 -0.79 -5.39
CA HIS A 41 -9.62 -1.73 -4.28
C HIS A 41 -8.72 -1.15 -3.20
N PRO A 42 -8.86 -1.57 -1.93
CA PRO A 42 -8.00 -1.11 -0.85
C PRO A 42 -6.52 -1.31 -1.15
N ALA A 43 -5.67 -0.48 -0.56
CA ALA A 43 -4.22 -0.48 -0.76
C ALA A 43 -3.61 -1.88 -0.68
N CYS A 44 -2.89 -2.26 -1.74
CA CYS A 44 -2.27 -3.58 -1.83
C CYS A 44 -1.25 -3.61 -2.98
N CYS A 45 -0.14 -4.30 -2.78
CA CYS A 45 0.84 -4.61 -3.81
C CYS A 45 1.09 -6.11 -3.91
N LEU A 46 1.43 -6.59 -5.12
CA LEU A 46 2.02 -7.90 -5.34
C LEU A 46 3.45 -7.74 -5.84
N VAL A 47 4.42 -8.32 -5.14
CA VAL A 47 5.82 -8.38 -5.55
C VAL A 47 6.10 -9.73 -6.19
N ILE A 48 6.72 -9.72 -7.35
CA ILE A 48 7.15 -10.92 -8.09
C ILE A 48 8.65 -11.01 -7.95
N GLY A 49 9.13 -12.06 -7.30
CA GLY A 49 10.55 -12.35 -7.17
C GLY A 49 11.19 -12.72 -8.51
N SER A 50 12.50 -12.61 -8.57
CA SER A 50 13.29 -13.02 -9.75
C SER A 50 13.16 -14.52 -10.06
N ASP A 51 12.77 -15.32 -9.07
CA ASP A 51 12.46 -16.75 -9.18
C ASP A 51 11.00 -17.04 -9.58
N GLY A 52 10.18 -15.99 -9.76
CA GLY A 52 8.76 -16.09 -10.07
C GLY A 52 7.86 -16.27 -8.84
N SER A 53 8.43 -16.30 -7.63
CA SER A 53 7.66 -16.36 -6.38
C SER A 53 6.79 -15.11 -6.19
N LEU A 54 5.64 -15.27 -5.53
CA LEU A 54 4.64 -14.22 -5.37
C LEU A 54 4.53 -13.81 -3.90
N HIS A 55 4.67 -12.51 -3.64
CA HIS A 55 4.71 -11.95 -2.30
C HIS A 55 3.70 -10.80 -2.20
N LEU A 56 2.67 -10.98 -1.38
CA LEU A 56 1.61 -10.00 -1.20
C LEU A 56 1.97 -9.02 -0.09
N ILE A 57 1.72 -7.73 -0.31
CA ILE A 57 1.71 -6.71 0.74
C ILE A 57 0.26 -6.29 0.93
N GLU A 58 -0.26 -6.45 2.11
CA GLU A 58 -1.65 -6.35 2.54
C GLU A 58 -2.55 -7.48 2.00
N ALA A 59 -3.65 -7.75 2.71
CA ALA A 59 -4.66 -8.72 2.31
C ALA A 59 -6.05 -8.15 2.57
N SER A 60 -6.56 -7.40 1.62
CA SER A 60 -7.85 -6.73 1.72
C SER A 60 -9.01 -7.67 1.37
N ARG A 61 -10.22 -7.22 1.68
CA ARG A 61 -11.47 -7.92 1.27
C ARG A 61 -11.59 -8.13 -0.25
N ALA A 62 -10.92 -7.30 -1.05
CA ALA A 62 -10.93 -7.34 -2.51
C ALA A 62 -9.85 -8.26 -3.10
N LEU A 63 -9.27 -9.16 -2.29
CA LEU A 63 -8.16 -10.02 -2.70
C LEU A 63 -8.40 -10.77 -4.03
N PRO A 64 -9.60 -11.33 -4.34
CA PRO A 64 -9.83 -11.98 -5.63
C PRO A 64 -9.66 -11.04 -6.82
N GLN A 65 -10.15 -9.80 -6.72
CA GLN A 65 -10.03 -8.78 -7.77
C GLN A 65 -8.58 -8.33 -7.90
N GLN A 66 -7.91 -8.12 -6.79
CA GLN A 66 -6.50 -7.71 -6.73
C GLN A 66 -5.57 -8.75 -7.36
N LEU A 67 -5.75 -10.02 -7.04
CA LEU A 67 -5.01 -11.11 -7.70
C LEU A 67 -5.36 -11.19 -9.19
N GLY A 68 -6.60 -10.92 -9.58
CA GLY A 68 -7.01 -10.84 -10.98
C GLY A 68 -6.34 -9.68 -11.74
N ILE A 69 -6.13 -8.52 -11.10
CA ILE A 69 -5.37 -7.39 -11.66
C ILE A 69 -3.92 -7.81 -11.86
N ALA A 70 -3.29 -8.40 -10.85
CA ALA A 70 -1.92 -8.89 -10.94
C ALA A 70 -1.75 -9.90 -12.08
N ALA A 71 -2.67 -10.87 -12.19
CA ALA A 71 -2.64 -11.88 -13.25
C ALA A 71 -2.63 -11.24 -14.64
N ARG A 72 -3.49 -10.25 -14.87
CA ARG A 72 -3.57 -9.53 -16.15
C ARG A 72 -2.31 -8.72 -16.43
N SER A 73 -1.81 -7.97 -15.45
CA SER A 73 -0.60 -7.15 -15.61
C SER A 73 0.65 -8.00 -15.88
N LEU A 74 0.67 -9.23 -15.40
CA LEU A 74 1.80 -10.15 -15.57
C LEU A 74 1.64 -11.11 -16.76
N GLY A 75 0.45 -11.15 -17.39
CA GLY A 75 0.15 -12.14 -18.44
C GLY A 75 0.10 -13.58 -17.91
N ILE A 76 -0.22 -13.79 -16.63
CA ILE A 76 -0.29 -15.10 -16.01
C ILE A 76 -1.73 -15.62 -16.13
N GLY A 77 -1.90 -16.75 -16.82
CA GLY A 77 -3.22 -17.38 -17.06
C GLY A 77 -3.68 -18.37 -15.99
N ASN A 78 -2.88 -18.61 -14.96
CA ASN A 78 -3.11 -19.66 -13.97
C ASN A 78 -3.49 -19.10 -12.59
N THR A 79 -3.82 -20.00 -11.68
CA THR A 79 -4.07 -19.68 -10.26
C THR A 79 -2.88 -18.94 -9.65
N ILE A 80 -3.15 -17.79 -9.02
CA ILE A 80 -2.16 -17.00 -8.28
C ILE A 80 -2.42 -17.20 -6.81
N ILE A 81 -1.50 -17.87 -6.12
CA ILE A 81 -1.50 -18.02 -4.66
C ILE A 81 -0.19 -17.41 -4.16
N PRO A 82 -0.24 -16.32 -3.36
CA PRO A 82 0.96 -15.75 -2.77
C PRO A 82 1.65 -16.73 -1.82
N GLU A 83 2.96 -16.83 -1.91
CA GLU A 83 3.79 -17.63 -1.01
C GLU A 83 3.95 -16.95 0.33
N THR A 84 3.91 -15.61 0.33
CA THR A 84 4.01 -14.81 1.55
C THR A 84 3.00 -13.68 1.55
N VAL A 85 2.65 -13.24 2.76
CA VAL A 85 1.87 -12.03 3.03
C VAL A 85 2.65 -11.18 4.02
N SER A 86 2.83 -9.90 3.71
CA SER A 86 3.43 -8.90 4.60
C SER A 86 2.40 -7.85 4.97
N LEU A 87 2.29 -7.47 6.24
CA LEU A 87 1.27 -6.55 6.73
C LEU A 87 1.92 -5.33 7.37
N THR A 88 1.47 -4.14 7.00
CA THR A 88 1.94 -2.88 7.58
C THR A 88 1.39 -2.68 8.98
N HIS A 89 0.10 -2.93 9.19
CA HIS A 89 -0.61 -2.75 10.46
C HIS A 89 -1.93 -3.57 10.48
N ALA A 90 -2.75 -3.43 11.54
CA ALA A 90 -3.91 -4.27 11.78
C ALA A 90 -5.28 -3.57 11.59
N HIS A 91 -5.37 -2.48 10.83
CA HIS A 91 -6.67 -1.94 10.42
C HIS A 91 -7.36 -2.89 9.43
N LEU A 92 -8.70 -2.87 9.40
CA LEU A 92 -9.47 -3.89 8.70
C LEU A 92 -9.23 -3.91 7.19
N GLY A 93 -9.04 -2.76 6.55
CA GLY A 93 -8.78 -2.68 5.12
C GLY A 93 -7.54 -3.45 4.67
N HIS A 94 -6.58 -3.63 5.57
CA HIS A 94 -5.29 -4.26 5.30
C HIS A 94 -5.25 -5.76 5.65
N ILE A 95 -6.20 -6.25 6.46
CA ILE A 95 -6.15 -7.63 6.99
C ILE A 95 -7.43 -8.45 6.79
N ASP A 96 -8.56 -7.85 6.40
CA ASP A 96 -9.85 -8.54 6.35
C ASP A 96 -9.95 -9.62 5.24
N GLY A 97 -9.02 -9.62 4.30
CA GLY A 97 -8.85 -10.68 3.29
C GLY A 97 -8.06 -11.90 3.75
N LEU A 98 -7.41 -11.87 4.92
CA LEU A 98 -6.60 -13.00 5.41
C LEU A 98 -7.39 -14.31 5.52
N GLY A 99 -8.68 -14.22 5.85
CA GLY A 99 -9.55 -15.39 5.91
C GLY A 99 -9.65 -16.16 4.60
N GLN A 100 -9.39 -15.53 3.45
CA GLN A 100 -9.46 -16.16 2.12
C GLN A 100 -8.32 -17.16 1.88
N PHE A 101 -7.25 -17.14 2.67
CA PHE A 101 -6.20 -18.16 2.65
C PHE A 101 -6.64 -19.48 3.31
N GLY A 102 -7.74 -19.47 4.07
CA GLY A 102 -8.30 -20.60 4.77
C GLY A 102 -8.80 -21.73 3.87
N LYS A 103 -9.17 -22.86 4.50
CA LYS A 103 -9.60 -24.09 3.83
C LYS A 103 -10.84 -23.92 2.97
N GLU A 104 -11.69 -22.97 3.33
CA GLU A 104 -12.97 -22.69 2.67
C GLU A 104 -12.80 -21.98 1.32
N VAL A 105 -11.62 -21.36 1.05
CA VAL A 105 -11.36 -20.61 -0.18
C VAL A 105 -10.10 -21.12 -0.86
N MET A 106 -8.91 -20.61 -0.53
CA MET A 106 -7.67 -21.01 -1.20
C MET A 106 -7.14 -22.36 -0.73
N GLY A 107 -7.49 -22.79 0.49
CA GLY A 107 -6.92 -23.97 1.10
C GLY A 107 -5.40 -23.91 1.24
N SER A 108 -4.87 -22.70 1.36
CA SER A 108 -3.43 -22.47 1.45
C SER A 108 -2.87 -23.13 2.69
N SER A 109 -1.78 -23.88 2.52
CA SER A 109 -1.05 -24.46 3.63
C SER A 109 0.41 -24.03 3.57
N GLY A 110 0.83 -23.28 4.60
CA GLY A 110 2.23 -22.90 4.73
C GLY A 110 2.64 -21.58 4.12
N THR A 111 1.70 -20.74 3.67
CA THR A 111 1.96 -19.34 3.36
C THR A 111 2.60 -18.67 4.56
N SER A 112 3.75 -18.00 4.34
CA SER A 112 4.43 -17.26 5.40
C SER A 112 3.80 -15.89 5.59
N LEU A 113 3.52 -15.50 6.83
CA LEU A 113 3.03 -14.18 7.19
C LEU A 113 4.12 -13.42 7.92
N PHE A 114 4.43 -12.23 7.45
CA PHE A 114 5.43 -11.31 8.01
C PHE A 114 4.73 -10.07 8.55
N ALA A 115 4.90 -9.77 9.81
CA ALA A 115 4.35 -8.58 10.46
C ALA A 115 5.06 -8.32 11.78
N SER A 116 4.82 -7.14 12.37
CA SER A 116 5.27 -6.85 13.74
C SER A 116 4.58 -7.75 14.76
N LYS A 117 5.12 -7.81 15.96
CA LYS A 117 4.54 -8.61 17.04
C LYS A 117 3.12 -8.16 17.37
N SER A 118 2.85 -6.86 17.44
CA SER A 118 1.53 -6.32 17.79
C SER A 118 0.48 -6.63 16.72
N VAL A 119 0.84 -6.55 15.43
CA VAL A 119 -0.01 -6.98 14.30
C VAL A 119 -0.33 -8.46 14.41
N ILE A 120 0.68 -9.32 14.63
CA ILE A 120 0.50 -10.76 14.82
C ILE A 120 -0.45 -11.07 15.98
N ASP A 121 -0.29 -10.38 17.10
CA ASP A 121 -1.16 -10.58 18.28
C ASP A 121 -2.60 -10.13 18.00
N CYS A 122 -2.79 -9.06 17.22
CA CYS A 122 -4.11 -8.59 16.80
C CYS A 122 -4.82 -9.61 15.88
N ILE A 123 -4.16 -10.07 14.82
CA ILE A 123 -4.76 -11.04 13.88
C ILE A 123 -5.01 -12.40 14.55
N ARG A 124 -4.18 -12.78 15.54
CA ARG A 124 -4.42 -13.98 16.37
C ARG A 124 -5.71 -13.86 17.19
N LYS A 125 -5.91 -12.70 17.85
CA LYS A 125 -7.15 -12.41 18.60
C LYS A 125 -8.39 -12.44 17.71
N ARG A 126 -8.25 -12.09 16.44
CA ARG A 126 -9.32 -12.11 15.43
C ARG A 126 -9.53 -13.49 14.78
N GLY A 127 -8.73 -14.50 15.14
CA GLY A 127 -8.85 -15.85 14.60
C GLY A 127 -8.35 -16.02 13.15
N LEU A 128 -7.59 -15.06 12.63
CA LEU A 128 -7.15 -15.01 11.23
C LEU A 128 -5.76 -15.63 10.98
N ILE A 129 -5.13 -16.19 12.03
CA ILE A 129 -3.73 -16.65 11.96
C ILE A 129 -3.57 -18.08 11.45
N SER A 130 -4.63 -18.88 11.50
CA SER A 130 -4.58 -20.33 11.30
C SER A 130 -3.94 -20.81 9.98
N PRO A 131 -4.12 -20.15 8.82
CA PRO A 131 -3.52 -20.61 7.57
C PRO A 131 -2.01 -20.37 7.47
N PHE A 132 -1.41 -19.57 8.37
CA PHE A 132 -0.09 -18.98 8.15
C PHE A 132 1.02 -19.57 9.02
N LYS A 133 2.23 -19.61 8.45
CA LYS A 133 3.49 -19.68 9.20
C LYS A 133 3.89 -18.27 9.57
N VAL A 134 3.85 -17.93 10.84
CA VAL A 134 4.01 -16.56 11.32
C VAL A 134 5.48 -16.24 11.55
N ASN A 135 5.93 -15.12 11.01
CA ASN A 135 7.28 -14.58 11.16
C ASN A 135 7.19 -13.16 11.72
N ASN A 136 7.76 -12.96 12.91
CA ASN A 136 7.86 -11.64 13.50
C ASN A 136 9.00 -10.85 12.85
N VAL A 137 8.69 -9.67 12.31
CA VAL A 137 9.69 -8.77 11.73
C VAL A 137 10.25 -7.82 12.78
N GLN A 138 11.45 -7.34 12.55
CA GLN A 138 12.09 -6.28 13.34
C GLN A 138 12.21 -5.04 12.46
N SER A 139 11.79 -3.89 12.98
CA SER A 139 11.91 -2.60 12.27
C SER A 139 13.36 -2.32 11.89
N SER A 140 13.56 -1.72 10.73
CA SER A 140 14.85 -1.32 10.17
C SER A 140 15.86 -2.48 10.00
N LYS A 141 15.35 -3.70 9.81
CA LYS A 141 16.18 -4.86 9.50
C LYS A 141 15.70 -5.52 8.21
N PRO A 142 16.45 -5.35 7.10
CA PRO A 142 16.13 -6.02 5.85
C PRO A 142 16.15 -7.54 5.96
N PHE A 143 15.22 -8.20 5.27
CA PHE A 143 15.16 -9.66 5.17
C PHE A 143 14.58 -10.11 3.83
N SER A 144 14.98 -11.28 3.33
CA SER A 144 14.36 -11.89 2.15
C SER A 144 13.17 -12.75 2.56
N PRO A 145 11.96 -12.53 2.00
CA PRO A 145 10.77 -13.30 2.37
C PRO A 145 10.82 -14.76 1.88
N SER A 146 11.61 -15.06 0.84
CA SER A 146 11.97 -16.39 0.41
C SER A 146 13.45 -16.45 -0.03
N ARG A 147 14.00 -17.67 -0.24
CA ARG A 147 15.44 -17.84 -0.45
C ARG A 147 15.98 -17.26 -1.77
N GLN A 148 15.17 -17.24 -2.82
CA GLN A 148 15.61 -16.93 -4.18
C GLN A 148 14.80 -15.80 -4.82
N CYS A 149 13.98 -15.08 -4.03
CA CYS A 149 13.12 -14.02 -4.54
C CYS A 149 13.87 -12.84 -5.18
N GLY A 150 15.16 -12.66 -4.87
CA GLY A 150 15.99 -11.62 -5.47
C GLY A 150 15.77 -10.21 -4.94
N PHE A 151 15.01 -10.06 -3.83
CA PHE A 151 14.75 -8.78 -3.18
C PHE A 151 14.68 -8.94 -1.66
N GLN A 152 14.62 -7.81 -0.95
CA GLN A 152 14.42 -7.78 0.49
C GLN A 152 13.26 -6.84 0.85
N PHE A 153 12.60 -7.13 1.95
CA PHE A 153 11.71 -6.19 2.65
C PHE A 153 12.44 -5.55 3.83
N GLU A 154 12.16 -4.28 4.07
CA GLU A 154 12.53 -3.56 5.29
C GLU A 154 11.29 -2.85 5.83
N PHE A 155 10.94 -3.11 7.09
CA PHE A 155 9.81 -2.51 7.78
C PHE A 155 10.29 -1.26 8.52
N ILE A 156 9.69 -0.10 8.21
CA ILE A 156 10.07 1.21 8.75
C ILE A 156 8.92 1.69 9.63
N LEU A 157 9.18 1.85 10.92
CA LEU A 157 8.15 2.29 11.87
C LEU A 157 7.70 3.72 11.54
N VAL A 158 6.39 3.95 11.51
CA VAL A 158 5.75 5.25 11.31
C VAL A 158 4.60 5.43 12.31
N PRO A 159 4.27 6.66 12.74
CA PRO A 159 3.16 6.89 13.63
C PRO A 159 1.84 6.71 12.89
N HIS A 160 0.94 5.89 13.39
CA HIS A 160 -0.45 5.82 12.92
C HIS A 160 -1.35 5.09 13.91
N ARG A 161 -2.29 5.83 14.53
CA ARG A 161 -3.44 5.32 15.29
C ARG A 161 -3.20 3.96 15.97
N ASP A 162 -2.28 3.92 16.95
CA ASP A 162 -1.78 2.67 17.57
C ASP A 162 -2.83 1.90 18.43
N GLU A 163 -4.11 2.09 18.20
CA GLU A 163 -5.18 1.44 18.98
C GLU A 163 -5.22 -0.09 18.83
N PHE A 164 -4.73 -0.62 17.71
CA PHE A 164 -4.71 -2.07 17.44
C PHE A 164 -3.31 -2.64 17.34
N SER A 165 -2.40 -1.92 16.73
CA SER A 165 -1.02 -2.33 16.49
C SER A 165 -0.15 -1.11 16.15
N ASP A 166 1.15 -1.30 16.21
CA ASP A 166 2.09 -0.39 15.54
C ASP A 166 1.91 -0.43 14.01
N THR A 167 2.40 0.61 13.33
CA THR A 167 2.30 0.74 11.87
C THR A 167 3.69 0.87 11.25
N HIS A 168 3.88 0.21 10.12
CA HIS A 168 5.13 0.27 9.36
C HIS A 168 4.87 0.61 7.90
N ALA A 169 5.70 1.45 7.32
CA ALA A 169 5.92 1.42 5.88
C ALA A 169 6.77 0.19 5.52
N ILE A 170 6.66 -0.29 4.28
CA ILE A 170 7.48 -1.41 3.79
C ILE A 170 8.33 -0.90 2.61
N LYS A 171 9.66 -0.92 2.78
CA LYS A 171 10.60 -0.71 1.68
C LYS A 171 10.87 -2.05 1.01
N ILE A 172 10.78 -2.07 -0.32
CA ILE A 172 11.10 -3.20 -1.17
C ILE A 172 12.43 -2.88 -1.84
N ILE A 173 13.47 -3.62 -1.50
CA ILE A 173 14.84 -3.40 -1.98
C ILE A 173 15.10 -4.42 -3.08
N GLY A 174 15.02 -3.99 -4.33
CA GLY A 174 15.31 -4.79 -5.50
C GLY A 174 16.78 -4.75 -5.90
N PRO A 175 17.15 -5.47 -6.96
CA PRO A 175 18.53 -5.51 -7.43
C PRO A 175 19.04 -4.23 -8.08
N SER A 176 18.16 -3.37 -8.60
CA SER A 176 18.52 -2.13 -9.31
C SER A 176 17.79 -0.89 -8.81
N SER A 177 16.65 -1.05 -8.17
CA SER A 177 15.83 0.05 -7.66
C SER A 177 15.09 -0.37 -6.40
N SER A 178 14.62 0.60 -5.62
CA SER A 178 13.86 0.37 -4.39
C SER A 178 12.54 1.13 -4.40
N LEU A 179 11.51 0.56 -3.78
CA LEU A 179 10.18 1.14 -3.67
C LEU A 179 9.75 1.21 -2.21
N LEU A 180 9.23 2.36 -1.78
CA LEU A 180 8.54 2.53 -0.49
C LEU A 180 7.04 2.35 -0.68
N PHE A 181 6.41 1.55 0.19
CA PHE A 181 4.98 1.39 0.32
C PHE A 181 4.55 1.94 1.68
N LEU A 182 3.96 3.14 1.70
CA LEU A 182 3.49 3.87 2.89
C LEU A 182 2.00 4.20 2.72
N PRO A 183 1.07 3.27 3.01
CA PRO A 183 -0.36 3.53 2.86
C PRO A 183 -0.91 4.48 3.92
N ASP A 184 -0.40 4.39 5.15
CA ASP A 184 -0.95 5.07 6.31
C ASP A 184 0.14 5.65 7.20
N HIS A 185 -0.02 6.91 7.59
CA HIS A 185 0.67 7.54 8.72
C HIS A 185 -0.13 8.75 9.22
N ASP A 186 0.07 9.14 10.48
CA ASP A 186 -0.74 10.20 11.09
C ASP A 186 -0.45 11.58 10.51
N ASP A 187 0.81 11.93 10.43
CA ASP A 187 1.26 13.23 9.93
C ASP A 187 2.78 13.21 9.59
N TRP A 188 3.21 14.22 8.84
CA TRP A 188 4.62 14.34 8.48
C TRP A 188 5.53 14.75 9.64
N THR A 189 5.02 15.51 10.61
CA THR A 189 5.84 15.95 11.74
C THR A 189 6.27 14.77 12.59
N GLY A 190 5.31 13.93 13.00
CA GLY A 190 5.60 12.71 13.76
C GLY A 190 6.48 11.73 12.99
N THR A 191 6.22 11.54 11.68
CA THR A 191 7.03 10.66 10.83
C THR A 191 8.48 11.15 10.72
N LEU A 192 8.69 12.44 10.49
CA LEU A 192 10.02 13.03 10.36
C LEU A 192 10.77 13.06 11.70
N ASP A 193 10.09 13.38 12.79
CA ASP A 193 10.67 13.37 14.14
C ASP A 193 11.15 11.96 14.52
N MET A 194 10.32 10.94 14.24
CA MET A 194 10.68 9.54 14.48
C MET A 194 11.88 9.10 13.64
N ALA A 195 11.99 9.59 12.41
CA ALA A 195 13.08 9.30 11.50
C ALA A 195 14.35 10.16 11.75
N GLY A 196 14.25 11.19 12.58
CA GLY A 196 15.34 12.16 12.79
C GLY A 196 15.65 13.00 11.55
N GLN A 197 14.62 13.29 10.72
CA GLN A 197 14.77 14.04 9.47
C GLN A 197 14.06 15.40 9.54
N SER A 198 14.52 16.34 8.73
CA SER A 198 14.00 17.71 8.73
C SER A 198 12.96 18.00 7.64
N SER A 199 12.95 17.20 6.58
CA SER A 199 12.02 17.31 5.47
C SER A 199 11.63 15.96 4.90
N ILE A 200 10.50 15.92 4.16
CA ILE A 200 10.05 14.71 3.43
C ILE A 200 11.11 14.28 2.43
N ARG A 201 11.72 15.22 1.72
CA ARG A 201 12.77 14.96 0.73
C ARG A 201 14.01 14.34 1.38
N ASP A 202 14.47 14.86 2.52
CA ASP A 202 15.61 14.28 3.27
C ASP A 202 15.29 12.87 3.74
N TRP A 203 14.05 12.65 4.21
CA TRP A 203 13.61 11.32 4.64
C TRP A 203 13.61 10.32 3.49
N LEU A 204 12.99 10.65 2.36
CA LEU A 204 12.96 9.77 1.19
C LEU A 204 14.36 9.50 0.65
N ASN A 205 15.24 10.51 0.61
CA ASN A 205 16.63 10.35 0.21
C ASN A 205 17.41 9.44 1.18
N SER A 206 17.17 9.57 2.50
CA SER A 206 17.82 8.71 3.49
C SER A 206 17.39 7.25 3.39
N LEU A 207 16.21 6.99 2.83
CA LEU A 207 15.71 5.66 2.55
C LEU A 207 16.25 5.09 1.23
N GLU A 208 16.93 5.89 0.41
CA GLU A 208 17.49 5.46 -0.89
C GLU A 208 16.43 4.74 -1.75
N VAL A 209 15.27 5.39 -1.94
CA VAL A 209 14.17 4.83 -2.75
C VAL A 209 14.04 5.57 -4.08
N ASP A 210 13.74 4.83 -5.14
CA ASP A 210 13.50 5.36 -6.48
C ASP A 210 12.01 5.68 -6.70
N PHE A 211 11.14 4.90 -6.04
CA PHE A 211 9.69 5.04 -6.08
C PHE A 211 9.15 5.15 -4.65
N ALA A 212 8.22 6.06 -4.42
CA ALA A 212 7.55 6.21 -3.14
C ALA A 212 6.03 6.24 -3.32
N LEU A 213 5.36 5.11 -3.04
CA LEU A 213 3.92 5.03 -2.90
C LEU A 213 3.58 5.56 -1.50
N ILE A 214 2.96 6.72 -1.42
CA ILE A 214 2.69 7.41 -0.15
C ILE A 214 1.20 7.68 0.07
N ASP A 215 0.83 7.83 1.31
CA ASP A 215 -0.52 8.13 1.78
C ASP A 215 -1.10 9.36 1.05
N GLY A 216 -2.21 9.15 0.40
CA GLY A 216 -2.98 10.15 -0.34
C GLY A 216 -4.45 10.12 0.03
N THR A 217 -4.79 9.69 1.25
CA THR A 217 -6.17 9.42 1.67
C THR A 217 -7.09 10.59 1.37
N PHE A 218 -6.72 11.80 1.76
CA PHE A 218 -7.50 13.00 1.54
C PHE A 218 -6.70 14.04 0.76
N TRP A 219 -7.40 14.86 -0.02
CA TRP A 219 -6.81 16.04 -0.66
C TRP A 219 -6.61 17.16 0.36
N SER A 220 -7.63 17.43 1.19
CA SER A 220 -7.62 18.53 2.17
C SER A 220 -8.34 18.14 3.47
N GLY A 221 -8.12 18.94 4.53
CA GLY A 221 -8.78 18.75 5.82
C GLY A 221 -10.31 18.97 5.83
N ASP A 222 -10.89 19.55 4.78
CA ASP A 222 -12.32 19.88 4.68
C ASP A 222 -13.13 18.85 3.86
N GLU A 223 -12.47 17.81 3.34
CA GLU A 223 -13.04 16.88 2.35
C GLU A 223 -14.27 16.10 2.85
N LEU A 224 -14.37 15.84 4.13
CA LEU A 224 -15.47 15.06 4.73
C LEU A 224 -16.66 15.89 5.23
N GLY A 225 -16.81 17.15 4.80
CA GLY A 225 -18.03 17.92 4.98
C GLY A 225 -18.44 18.15 6.43
N GLY A 226 -17.50 18.49 7.33
CA GLY A 226 -17.76 18.79 8.74
C GLY A 226 -17.57 17.63 9.70
N ARG A 227 -17.08 16.49 9.24
CA ARG A 227 -16.58 15.42 10.11
C ARG A 227 -15.23 15.83 10.68
N ASP A 228 -15.01 15.54 11.96
CA ASP A 228 -13.73 15.80 12.62
C ASP A 228 -12.62 14.90 12.01
N MET A 229 -11.80 15.50 11.15
CA MET A 229 -10.70 14.82 10.47
C MET A 229 -9.57 14.42 11.43
N SER A 230 -9.46 15.06 12.62
CA SER A 230 -8.44 14.69 13.61
C SER A 230 -8.62 13.28 14.18
N GLN A 231 -9.82 12.70 14.03
CA GLN A 231 -10.10 11.32 14.42
C GLN A 231 -9.72 10.29 13.33
N ILE A 232 -9.33 10.76 12.15
CA ILE A 232 -8.90 9.94 11.02
C ILE A 232 -7.62 10.59 10.47
N PRO A 233 -6.53 10.56 11.25
CA PRO A 233 -5.32 11.27 10.87
C PRO A 233 -4.66 10.63 9.65
N HIS A 234 -4.52 11.44 8.63
CA HIS A 234 -3.72 11.22 7.42
C HIS A 234 -3.27 12.58 6.93
N PRO A 235 -2.01 12.75 6.53
CA PRO A 235 -1.57 14.03 5.98
C PRO A 235 -2.28 14.28 4.65
N PRO A 236 -2.95 15.43 4.48
CA PRO A 236 -3.57 15.77 3.22
C PRO A 236 -2.54 15.84 2.07
N ILE A 237 -2.94 15.46 0.86
CA ILE A 237 -2.08 15.59 -0.33
C ILE A 237 -1.62 17.05 -0.49
N SER A 238 -2.52 18.03 -0.29
CA SER A 238 -2.20 19.46 -0.37
C SER A 238 -1.09 19.90 0.60
N GLU A 239 -1.06 19.33 1.82
CA GLU A 239 0.03 19.57 2.77
C GLU A 239 1.33 18.92 2.27
N THR A 240 1.25 17.67 1.83
CA THR A 240 2.42 16.91 1.36
C THR A 240 3.10 17.59 0.18
N ILE A 241 2.32 18.00 -0.86
CA ILE A 241 2.88 18.72 -2.01
C ILE A 241 3.35 20.13 -1.64
N GLY A 242 2.71 20.78 -0.66
CA GLY A 242 3.16 22.06 -0.12
C GLY A 242 4.53 21.97 0.55
N ARG A 243 4.81 20.86 1.25
CA ARG A 243 6.12 20.60 1.89
C ARG A 243 7.19 20.13 0.88
N LEU A 244 6.80 19.30 -0.11
CA LEU A 244 7.69 18.81 -1.17
C LEU A 244 8.02 19.90 -2.20
N GLY A 245 7.05 20.75 -2.55
CA GLY A 245 7.16 21.66 -3.68
C GLY A 245 7.16 20.95 -5.03
N ARG A 246 7.81 21.53 -6.02
CA ARG A 246 7.99 20.93 -7.35
C ARG A 246 9.06 19.83 -7.26
N ARG A 247 8.87 18.75 -8.02
CA ARG A 247 9.86 17.69 -8.19
C ARG A 247 11.17 18.25 -8.75
N GLU A 248 12.27 17.87 -8.14
CA GLU A 248 13.63 18.26 -8.50
C GLU A 248 14.40 17.06 -9.08
N ASP A 249 15.50 17.35 -9.76
CA ASP A 249 16.38 16.28 -10.28
C ASP A 249 16.97 15.49 -9.11
N GLY A 250 16.81 14.17 -9.16
CA GLY A 250 17.25 13.26 -8.10
C GLY A 250 16.18 12.91 -7.07
N ASP A 251 15.01 13.58 -7.09
CA ASP A 251 13.89 13.15 -6.26
C ASP A 251 13.36 11.77 -6.72
N PRO A 252 12.92 10.91 -5.80
CA PRO A 252 12.20 9.70 -6.16
C PRO A 252 10.90 10.05 -6.90
N GLU A 253 10.34 9.08 -7.60
CA GLU A 253 8.99 9.20 -8.13
C GLU A 253 7.98 9.02 -6.98
N VAL A 254 7.39 10.13 -6.52
CA VAL A 254 6.35 10.12 -5.49
C VAL A 254 4.98 9.93 -6.15
N ILE A 255 4.27 8.91 -5.67
CA ILE A 255 3.00 8.44 -6.22
C ILE A 255 1.99 8.36 -5.07
N PHE A 256 0.97 9.22 -5.11
CA PHE A 256 -0.09 9.19 -4.10
C PHE A 256 -1.07 8.05 -4.36
N PHE A 257 -1.35 7.27 -3.35
CA PHE A 257 -2.31 6.18 -3.40
C PHE A 257 -3.10 6.09 -2.08
N HIS A 258 -3.80 5.02 -1.77
CA HIS A 258 -4.65 4.88 -0.59
C HIS A 258 -5.78 5.94 -0.54
N LEU A 259 -6.35 6.28 -1.71
CA LEU A 259 -7.28 7.39 -1.89
C LEU A 259 -8.68 7.08 -1.33
N ASN A 260 -9.24 7.98 -0.53
CA ASN A 260 -10.63 7.89 -0.12
C ASN A 260 -11.56 8.16 -1.32
N HIS A 261 -12.76 7.56 -1.31
CA HIS A 261 -13.75 7.73 -2.39
C HIS A 261 -14.17 9.19 -2.63
N THR A 262 -13.93 10.09 -1.67
CA THR A 262 -14.21 11.53 -1.78
C THR A 262 -13.07 12.31 -2.45
N ASN A 263 -11.85 11.76 -2.43
CA ASN A 263 -10.66 12.47 -2.90
C ASN A 263 -10.78 12.90 -4.36
N PRO A 264 -10.71 14.22 -4.68
CA PRO A 264 -10.84 14.71 -6.04
C PRO A 264 -9.67 14.30 -6.94
N ALA A 265 -8.49 14.00 -6.40
CA ALA A 265 -7.33 13.56 -7.18
C ALA A 265 -7.51 12.20 -7.89
N ILE A 266 -8.57 11.44 -7.57
CA ILE A 266 -8.98 10.25 -8.33
C ILE A 266 -9.42 10.62 -9.76
N ASP A 267 -9.99 11.82 -9.95
CA ASP A 267 -10.45 12.28 -11.25
C ASP A 267 -9.35 13.07 -11.97
N CYS A 268 -8.81 12.53 -13.05
CA CYS A 268 -7.80 13.20 -13.87
C CYS A 268 -8.28 14.55 -14.47
N GLY A 269 -9.58 14.79 -14.52
CA GLY A 269 -10.20 16.06 -14.91
C GLY A 269 -10.28 17.09 -13.79
N SER A 270 -9.99 16.76 -12.54
CA SER A 270 -10.07 17.69 -11.40
C SER A 270 -8.96 18.76 -11.43
N ALA A 271 -9.18 19.86 -10.73
CA ALA A 271 -8.15 20.88 -10.55
C ALA A 271 -6.99 20.36 -9.69
N GLU A 272 -7.34 19.58 -8.70
CA GLU A 272 -6.44 18.95 -7.71
C GLU A 272 -5.46 17.97 -8.39
N TYR A 273 -5.97 17.10 -9.24
CA TYR A 273 -5.13 16.19 -10.04
C TYR A 273 -4.15 16.98 -10.93
N ARG A 274 -4.66 18.02 -11.63
CA ARG A 274 -3.80 18.85 -12.49
C ARG A 274 -2.75 19.62 -11.70
N GLU A 275 -3.08 20.11 -10.51
CA GLU A 275 -2.12 20.77 -9.61
C GLU A 275 -0.98 19.80 -9.27
N LEU A 276 -1.32 18.60 -8.77
CA LEU A 276 -0.37 17.57 -8.40
C LEU A 276 0.58 17.21 -9.56
N VAL A 277 0.02 16.92 -10.73
CA VAL A 277 0.80 16.58 -11.92
C VAL A 277 1.67 17.76 -12.42
N SER A 278 1.19 19.01 -12.29
CA SER A 278 1.97 20.19 -12.65
C SER A 278 3.22 20.39 -11.80
N LEU A 279 3.21 19.84 -10.59
CA LEU A 279 4.37 19.83 -9.69
C LEU A 279 5.34 18.66 -9.99
N GLY A 280 4.96 17.72 -10.86
CA GLY A 280 5.77 16.56 -11.25
C GLY A 280 5.52 15.31 -10.42
N TRP A 281 4.43 15.28 -9.65
CA TRP A 281 4.00 14.13 -8.85
C TRP A 281 2.89 13.35 -9.56
N SER A 282 2.57 12.15 -9.08
CA SER A 282 1.58 11.29 -9.75
C SER A 282 0.60 10.64 -8.77
N VAL A 283 -0.51 10.12 -9.32
CA VAL A 283 -1.51 9.33 -8.60
C VAL A 283 -1.39 7.88 -9.05
N GLY A 284 -1.44 6.95 -8.12
CA GLY A 284 -1.30 5.53 -8.39
C GLY A 284 -2.51 4.96 -9.14
N GLU A 285 -2.23 4.14 -10.15
CA GLU A 285 -3.24 3.42 -10.92
C GLU A 285 -3.13 1.92 -10.66
N GLN A 286 -4.29 1.24 -10.51
CA GLN A 286 -4.32 -0.22 -10.35
C GLN A 286 -3.81 -0.91 -11.62
N GLY A 287 -2.85 -1.81 -11.44
CA GLY A 287 -2.17 -2.52 -12.53
C GLY A 287 -0.83 -1.89 -12.94
N SER A 288 -0.48 -0.71 -12.41
CA SER A 288 0.85 -0.14 -12.60
C SER A 288 1.94 -1.09 -12.12
N THR A 289 3.02 -1.18 -12.87
CA THR A 289 4.12 -2.10 -12.61
C THR A 289 5.44 -1.34 -12.48
N PHE A 290 6.17 -1.61 -11.42
CA PHE A 290 7.50 -1.07 -11.14
C PHE A 290 8.54 -2.18 -11.28
N VAL A 291 9.65 -1.88 -11.91
CA VAL A 291 10.80 -2.78 -12.06
C VAL A 291 11.85 -2.36 -11.04
N LEU A 292 12.29 -3.29 -10.20
CA LEU A 292 13.25 -3.04 -9.12
C LEU A 292 14.60 -3.70 -9.34
#